data_345785410082b5b54b9bcdfa3a8483e5
#
_entry.id   345785410082b5b54b9bcdfa3a8483e5
#
_cell.length_a   1.000
_cell.length_b   1.000
_cell.length_c   1.000
_cell.angle_alpha   90.00
_cell.angle_beta   90.00
_cell.angle_gamma   90.00
#
_symmetry.space_group_name_H-M   'P 1'
#
loop_
_entity.id
_entity.type
_entity.pdbx_description
1 polymer ?
#
loop_
_entity_poly.entity_id
_entity_poly.type
_entity_poly.pdbx_seq_one_letter_code
_entity_poly.pdbx_strand_id
1 'polypeptide(L)'
;HELMNARGDLRYVTDGGFADFMDAVEYDPGDSLLADFEPHQRARMAALMPGGPYADLLAQRQVILRVGDNVFVHGGVLPDHVAYGIDEINSSAQAWLRGEADLPPVLQGSESPQWTRLYSQDPDSLACGVLEEALTALEAERIVMGHTIQESGITSACGARAWRIDVAMAAYYGGSVEVLEIVGDSVRVLIEAHPSGN
;
A
#
# COMPACT_ATOMS: atom_id res chain seq x y z
N HIS A 1 -0.19 -6.44 0.22
CA HIS A 1 -0.57 -7.85 0.50
C HIS A 1 -0.58 -8.16 2.01
N GLU A 2 0.32 -7.57 2.80
CA GLU A 2 0.42 -7.82 4.24
C GLU A 2 -0.86 -7.44 4.99
N LEU A 3 -1.49 -6.32 4.66
CA LEU A 3 -2.79 -5.93 5.23
C LEU A 3 -3.93 -6.88 4.81
N MET A 4 -3.84 -7.53 3.64
CA MET A 4 -4.77 -8.61 3.28
C MET A 4 -4.54 -9.83 4.16
N ASN A 5 -3.28 -10.22 4.36
CA ASN A 5 -2.94 -11.33 5.23
C ASN A 5 -3.40 -11.07 6.67
N ALA A 6 -3.28 -9.85 7.19
CA ALA A 6 -3.81 -9.48 8.50
C ALA A 6 -5.34 -9.69 8.63
N ARG A 7 -6.06 -9.77 7.50
CA ARG A 7 -7.50 -10.12 7.42
C ARG A 7 -7.76 -11.59 7.14
N GLY A 8 -6.73 -12.43 7.07
CA GLY A 8 -6.85 -13.85 6.70
C GLY A 8 -6.91 -14.11 5.19
N ASP A 9 -6.71 -13.12 4.34
CA ASP A 9 -6.74 -13.27 2.88
C ASP A 9 -5.35 -13.58 2.34
N LEU A 10 -5.11 -14.83 1.95
CA LEU A 10 -3.82 -15.37 1.52
C LEU A 10 -3.73 -15.59 0.00
N ARG A 11 -4.69 -15.10 -0.79
CA ARG A 11 -4.82 -15.41 -2.24
C ARG A 11 -3.57 -15.10 -3.07
N TYR A 12 -2.74 -14.16 -2.64
CA TYR A 12 -1.54 -13.75 -3.38
C TYR A 12 -0.24 -14.22 -2.74
N VAL A 13 -0.32 -15.14 -1.78
CA VAL A 13 0.86 -15.71 -1.13
C VAL A 13 1.31 -16.96 -1.90
N THR A 14 2.57 -16.97 -2.32
CA THR A 14 3.19 -18.12 -2.97
C THR A 14 3.70 -19.13 -1.93
N ASP A 15 4.02 -20.37 -2.36
CA ASP A 15 4.60 -21.38 -1.48
C ASP A 15 5.88 -20.87 -0.80
N GLY A 16 6.75 -20.17 -1.52
CA GLY A 16 7.93 -19.50 -0.96
C GLY A 16 7.59 -18.47 0.11
N GLY A 17 6.53 -17.68 -0.11
CA GLY A 17 6.06 -16.69 0.86
C GLY A 17 5.51 -17.31 2.14
N PHE A 18 5.03 -18.55 2.13
CA PHE A 18 4.72 -19.30 3.36
C PHE A 18 5.98 -19.85 4.02
N ALA A 19 6.90 -20.40 3.21
CA ALA A 19 8.16 -20.97 3.70
C ALA A 19 9.03 -19.94 4.44
N ASP A 20 9.04 -18.70 3.99
CA ASP A 20 9.78 -17.59 4.62
C ASP A 20 9.38 -17.33 6.08
N PHE A 21 8.18 -17.77 6.49
CA PHE A 21 7.67 -17.55 7.84
C PHE A 21 7.79 -18.77 8.76
N MET A 22 8.15 -19.94 8.27
CA MET A 22 8.13 -21.18 9.07
C MET A 22 8.94 -21.09 10.36
N ASP A 23 10.10 -20.42 10.32
CA ASP A 23 10.99 -20.24 11.46
C ASP A 23 11.05 -18.77 11.94
N ALA A 24 10.19 -17.90 11.39
CA ALA A 24 10.24 -16.45 11.66
C ALA A 24 9.54 -16.07 12.97
N VAL A 25 8.57 -16.89 13.42
CA VAL A 25 7.79 -16.61 14.63
C VAL A 25 7.48 -17.92 15.37
N GLU A 26 7.49 -17.86 16.69
CA GLU A 26 6.93 -18.91 17.53
C GLU A 26 5.43 -18.68 17.69
N TYR A 27 4.64 -19.73 17.57
CA TYR A 27 3.18 -19.68 17.76
C TYR A 27 2.67 -20.99 18.37
N ASP A 28 1.52 -20.96 19.02
CA ASP A 28 0.85 -22.14 19.51
C ASP A 28 0.06 -22.81 18.36
N PRO A 29 0.44 -24.04 17.92
CA PRO A 29 -0.32 -24.75 16.89
C PRO A 29 -1.76 -25.06 17.26
N GLY A 30 -2.10 -25.01 18.56
CA GLY A 30 -3.45 -25.19 19.11
C GLY A 30 -4.27 -23.91 19.21
N ASP A 31 -3.72 -22.76 18.81
CA ASP A 31 -4.44 -21.50 18.81
C ASP A 31 -5.68 -21.59 17.92
N SER A 32 -6.84 -21.31 18.50
CA SER A 32 -8.13 -21.34 17.81
C SER A 32 -8.22 -20.32 16.66
N LEU A 33 -7.47 -19.22 16.72
CA LEU A 33 -7.41 -18.22 15.65
C LEU A 33 -6.69 -18.76 14.41
N LEU A 34 -5.86 -19.79 14.56
CA LEU A 34 -5.14 -20.43 13.46
C LEU A 34 -5.81 -21.72 12.96
N ALA A 35 -6.93 -22.14 13.57
CA ALA A 35 -7.56 -23.43 13.29
C ALA A 35 -8.04 -23.56 11.83
N ASP A 36 -8.51 -22.47 11.24
CA ASP A 36 -9.05 -22.44 9.87
C ASP A 36 -7.96 -22.41 8.79
N PHE A 37 -6.68 -22.25 9.17
CA PHE A 37 -5.56 -22.19 8.24
C PHE A 37 -4.83 -23.53 8.14
N GLU A 38 -4.38 -23.86 6.92
CA GLU A 38 -3.55 -25.04 6.69
C GLU A 38 -2.23 -24.95 7.48
N PRO A 39 -1.65 -26.09 7.93
CA PRO A 39 -0.44 -26.07 8.76
C PRO A 39 0.71 -25.21 8.22
N HIS A 40 0.94 -25.20 6.90
CA HIS A 40 2.00 -24.40 6.26
C HIS A 40 1.71 -22.89 6.21
N GLN A 41 0.46 -22.50 6.43
CA GLN A 41 0.02 -21.08 6.43
C GLN A 41 0.11 -20.43 7.81
N ARG A 42 0.06 -21.25 8.88
CA ARG A 42 -0.14 -20.78 10.26
C ARG A 42 0.96 -19.87 10.76
N ALA A 43 2.21 -20.16 10.46
CA ALA A 43 3.34 -19.31 10.88
C ALA A 43 3.20 -17.87 10.29
N ARG A 44 2.89 -17.78 9.01
CA ARG A 44 2.64 -16.47 8.37
C ARG A 44 1.42 -15.76 8.94
N MET A 45 0.35 -16.50 9.22
CA MET A 45 -0.84 -15.95 9.85
C MET A 45 -0.57 -15.46 11.27
N ALA A 46 0.10 -16.24 12.09
CA ALA A 46 0.50 -15.85 13.44
C ALA A 46 1.37 -14.58 13.44
N ALA A 47 2.19 -14.40 12.40
CA ALA A 47 3.04 -13.23 12.25
C ALA A 47 2.25 -11.96 11.89
N LEU A 48 1.26 -12.07 10.99
CA LEU A 48 0.63 -10.93 10.31
C LEU A 48 -0.79 -10.62 10.78
N MET A 49 -1.49 -11.54 11.47
CA MET A 49 -2.79 -11.25 12.06
C MET A 49 -2.69 -10.15 13.13
N PRO A 50 -3.78 -9.41 13.42
CA PRO A 50 -3.77 -8.37 14.44
C PRO A 50 -3.21 -8.86 15.78
N GLY A 51 -2.25 -8.12 16.33
CA GLY A 51 -1.50 -8.51 17.54
C GLY A 51 -0.29 -9.41 17.28
N GLY A 52 -0.06 -9.87 16.06
CA GLY A 52 1.14 -10.61 15.69
C GLY A 52 2.37 -9.70 15.55
N PRO A 53 3.60 -10.26 15.66
CA PRO A 53 4.82 -9.46 15.71
C PRO A 53 5.10 -8.67 14.41
N TYR A 54 4.72 -9.17 13.27
CA TYR A 54 4.85 -8.44 11.99
C TYR A 54 3.71 -7.45 11.78
N ALA A 55 2.50 -7.72 12.28
CA ALA A 55 1.42 -6.74 12.32
C ALA A 55 1.80 -5.53 13.18
N ASP A 56 2.48 -5.74 14.31
CA ASP A 56 2.99 -4.65 15.15
C ASP A 56 4.08 -3.82 14.45
N LEU A 57 4.94 -4.44 13.63
CA LEU A 57 5.88 -3.70 12.77
C LEU A 57 5.15 -2.88 11.70
N LEU A 58 4.09 -3.42 11.09
CA LEU A 58 3.23 -2.68 10.14
C LEU A 58 2.49 -1.53 10.83
N ALA A 59 2.05 -1.72 12.08
CA ALA A 59 1.40 -0.68 12.88
C ALA A 59 2.29 0.54 13.17
N GLN A 60 3.60 0.46 12.92
CA GLN A 60 4.51 1.60 13.00
C GLN A 60 4.54 2.43 11.71
N ARG A 61 3.81 2.03 10.68
CA ARG A 61 3.73 2.70 9.38
C ARG A 61 2.40 3.42 9.24
N GLN A 62 2.38 4.41 8.37
CA GLN A 62 1.17 5.14 8.03
C GLN A 62 0.53 4.56 6.76
N VAL A 63 -0.78 4.51 6.72
CA VAL A 63 -1.57 4.16 5.53
C VAL A 63 -1.48 5.28 4.50
N ILE A 64 -1.57 6.53 4.97
CA ILE A 64 -1.45 7.74 4.18
C ILE A 64 -0.41 8.62 4.88
N LEU A 65 0.65 8.97 4.16
CA LEU A 65 1.74 9.80 4.67
C LEU A 65 1.80 11.12 3.90
N ARG A 66 1.79 12.25 4.59
CA ARG A 66 2.08 13.56 4.01
C ARG A 66 3.51 13.99 4.34
N VAL A 67 4.27 14.39 3.32
CA VAL A 67 5.61 14.97 3.46
C VAL A 67 5.66 16.27 2.65
N GLY A 68 5.63 17.40 3.32
CA GLY A 68 5.45 18.70 2.68
C GLY A 68 4.15 18.72 1.88
N ASP A 69 4.25 19.05 0.60
CA ASP A 69 3.12 19.15 -0.32
C ASP A 69 2.82 17.84 -1.07
N ASN A 70 3.47 16.73 -0.65
CA ASN A 70 3.30 15.42 -1.28
C ASN A 70 2.53 14.47 -0.36
N VAL A 71 1.58 13.73 -0.94
CA VAL A 71 0.82 12.67 -0.28
C VAL A 71 1.24 11.32 -0.83
N PHE A 72 1.68 10.43 0.03
CA PHE A 72 2.08 9.06 -0.31
C PHE A 72 1.04 8.08 0.20
N VAL A 73 0.58 7.20 -0.67
CA VAL A 73 -0.44 6.18 -0.36
C VAL A 73 -0.28 5.00 -1.31
N HIS A 74 -0.79 3.81 -0.93
CA HIS A 74 -0.67 2.65 -1.82
C HIS A 74 -1.63 2.74 -3.03
N GLY A 75 -2.93 2.99 -2.83
CA GLY A 75 -3.93 3.06 -3.89
C GLY A 75 -4.33 4.48 -4.26
N GLY A 76 -4.84 5.25 -3.30
CA GLY A 76 -5.27 6.64 -3.53
C GLY A 76 -5.95 7.27 -2.33
N VAL A 77 -6.15 8.58 -2.38
CA VAL A 77 -6.88 9.33 -1.37
C VAL A 77 -8.09 10.00 -2.01
N LEU A 78 -9.28 9.65 -1.56
CA LEU A 78 -10.55 10.23 -2.00
C LEU A 78 -10.97 11.38 -1.06
N PRO A 79 -11.87 12.30 -1.46
CA PRO A 79 -12.42 13.33 -0.59
C PRO A 79 -13.03 12.76 0.71
N ASP A 80 -13.70 11.61 0.65
CA ASP A 80 -14.26 10.93 1.81
C ASP A 80 -13.18 10.49 2.82
N HIS A 81 -11.99 10.12 2.36
CA HIS A 81 -10.85 9.83 3.25
C HIS A 81 -10.36 11.08 3.96
N VAL A 82 -10.35 12.22 3.26
CA VAL A 82 -9.98 13.51 3.85
C VAL A 82 -11.01 13.94 4.88
N ALA A 83 -12.30 13.79 4.56
CA ALA A 83 -13.41 14.08 5.47
C ALA A 83 -13.41 13.16 6.72
N TYR A 84 -13.02 11.90 6.56
CA TYR A 84 -12.84 10.96 7.68
C TYR A 84 -11.68 11.38 8.59
N GLY A 85 -10.64 11.96 8.02
CA GLY A 85 -9.42 12.41 8.70
C GLY A 85 -8.24 11.45 8.50
N ILE A 86 -7.15 11.98 7.92
CA ILE A 86 -5.95 11.18 7.63
C ILE A 86 -5.32 10.60 8.91
N ASP A 87 -5.26 11.40 9.96
CA ASP A 87 -4.70 10.95 11.26
C ASP A 87 -5.58 9.88 11.90
N GLU A 88 -6.90 9.98 11.74
CA GLU A 88 -7.86 8.98 12.22
C GLU A 88 -7.75 7.67 11.44
N ILE A 89 -7.56 7.73 10.11
CA ILE A 89 -7.30 6.56 9.28
C ILE A 89 -6.02 5.85 9.75
N ASN A 90 -4.96 6.60 9.95
CA ASN A 90 -3.67 6.06 10.39
C ASN A 90 -3.75 5.45 11.80
N SER A 91 -4.34 6.16 12.76
CA SER A 91 -4.44 5.71 14.14
C SER A 91 -5.36 4.49 14.31
N SER A 92 -6.49 4.45 13.60
CA SER A 92 -7.39 3.31 13.64
C SER A 92 -6.79 2.08 12.93
N ALA A 93 -6.03 2.26 11.85
CA ALA A 93 -5.28 1.18 11.22
C ALA A 93 -4.22 0.58 12.15
N GLN A 94 -3.50 1.44 12.88
CA GLN A 94 -2.48 1.03 13.86
C GLN A 94 -3.12 0.27 15.03
N ALA A 95 -4.23 0.77 15.59
CA ALA A 95 -4.95 0.10 16.66
C ALA A 95 -5.47 -1.28 16.22
N TRP A 96 -6.03 -1.37 15.01
CA TRP A 96 -6.44 -2.65 14.44
C TRP A 96 -5.27 -3.63 14.30
N LEU A 97 -4.15 -3.21 13.71
CA LEU A 97 -2.98 -4.08 13.53
C LEU A 97 -2.38 -4.55 14.86
N ARG A 98 -2.48 -3.77 15.93
CA ARG A 98 -2.08 -4.18 17.29
C ARG A 98 -3.10 -5.10 17.97
N GLY A 99 -4.25 -5.37 17.36
CA GLY A 99 -5.32 -6.15 17.98
C GLY A 99 -6.09 -5.39 19.06
N GLU A 100 -5.98 -4.07 19.11
CA GLU A 100 -6.61 -3.18 20.10
C GLU A 100 -8.01 -2.72 19.66
N ALA A 101 -8.33 -2.86 18.36
CA ALA A 101 -9.59 -2.45 17.77
C ALA A 101 -9.96 -3.34 16.58
N ASP A 102 -11.23 -3.26 16.14
CA ASP A 102 -11.73 -3.90 14.93
C ASP A 102 -11.18 -3.21 13.66
N LEU A 103 -11.22 -3.93 12.53
CA LEU A 103 -10.86 -3.39 11.22
C LEU A 103 -11.75 -2.19 10.87
N PRO A 104 -11.20 -0.98 10.72
CA PRO A 104 -12.00 0.21 10.45
C PRO A 104 -12.66 0.14 9.07
N PRO A 105 -13.93 0.59 8.94
CA PRO A 105 -14.66 0.54 7.67
C PRO A 105 -13.96 1.24 6.51
N VAL A 106 -13.26 2.33 6.77
CA VAL A 106 -12.51 3.11 5.76
C VAL A 106 -11.38 2.31 5.09
N LEU A 107 -10.88 1.26 5.74
CA LEU A 107 -9.88 0.35 5.18
C LEU A 107 -10.51 -0.83 4.44
N GLN A 108 -11.83 -0.89 4.29
CA GLN A 108 -12.55 -1.99 3.65
C GLN A 108 -13.02 -1.60 2.24
N GLY A 109 -13.15 -2.61 1.38
CA GLY A 109 -13.70 -2.43 0.03
C GLY A 109 -12.73 -1.82 -0.98
N SER A 110 -13.25 -1.64 -2.19
CA SER A 110 -12.48 -1.21 -3.37
C SER A 110 -12.10 0.27 -3.37
N GLU A 111 -12.78 1.07 -2.57
CA GLU A 111 -12.54 2.51 -2.46
C GLU A 111 -11.59 2.86 -1.30
N SER A 112 -11.15 1.87 -0.52
CA SER A 112 -10.19 2.12 0.57
C SER A 112 -8.86 2.69 0.05
N PRO A 113 -8.08 3.39 0.90
CA PRO A 113 -6.80 3.99 0.51
C PRO A 113 -5.81 3.00 -0.10
N GLN A 114 -5.92 1.70 0.23
CA GLN A 114 -5.05 0.66 -0.31
C GLN A 114 -5.54 0.06 -1.63
N TRP A 115 -6.84 0.19 -1.97
CA TRP A 115 -7.43 -0.54 -3.09
C TRP A 115 -7.93 0.34 -4.22
N THR A 116 -8.26 1.60 -3.98
CA THR A 116 -8.76 2.47 -5.05
C THR A 116 -7.74 2.60 -6.18
N ARG A 117 -8.24 2.48 -7.42
CA ARG A 117 -7.46 2.63 -8.66
C ARG A 117 -7.89 3.86 -9.45
N LEU A 118 -8.69 4.73 -8.83
CA LEU A 118 -9.32 5.86 -9.52
C LEU A 118 -8.32 6.75 -10.26
N TYR A 119 -7.11 6.91 -9.70
CA TYR A 119 -6.09 7.78 -10.29
C TYR A 119 -4.94 7.02 -10.95
N SER A 120 -4.84 5.72 -10.70
CA SER A 120 -3.73 4.89 -11.19
C SER A 120 -4.07 4.09 -12.44
N GLN A 121 -5.37 3.94 -12.78
CA GLN A 121 -5.85 3.22 -13.96
C GLN A 121 -6.53 4.19 -14.92
N ASP A 122 -5.74 4.84 -15.78
CA ASP A 122 -6.19 5.74 -16.85
C ASP A 122 -7.27 6.75 -16.43
N PRO A 123 -6.96 7.64 -15.47
CA PRO A 123 -7.94 8.59 -14.93
C PRO A 123 -8.42 9.57 -16.01
N ASP A 124 -9.74 9.72 -16.10
CA ASP A 124 -10.40 10.72 -16.92
C ASP A 124 -10.50 12.08 -16.23
N SER A 125 -11.18 13.03 -16.85
CA SER A 125 -11.34 14.36 -16.30
C SER A 125 -12.16 14.39 -15.00
N LEU A 126 -13.08 13.44 -14.80
CA LEU A 126 -13.87 13.34 -13.58
C LEU A 126 -13.00 12.84 -12.43
N ALA A 127 -12.21 11.78 -12.67
CA ALA A 127 -11.25 11.28 -11.70
C ALA A 127 -10.22 12.35 -11.31
N CYS A 128 -9.73 13.13 -12.27
CA CYS A 128 -8.83 14.25 -11.99
C CYS A 128 -9.51 15.36 -11.18
N GLY A 129 -10.79 15.60 -11.37
CA GLY A 129 -11.58 16.54 -10.55
C GLY A 129 -11.71 16.07 -9.10
N VAL A 130 -11.95 14.77 -8.88
CA VAL A 130 -11.99 14.16 -7.53
C VAL A 130 -10.61 14.27 -6.84
N LEU A 131 -9.51 14.05 -7.60
CA LEU A 131 -8.16 14.24 -7.06
C LEU A 131 -7.90 15.70 -6.66
N GLU A 132 -8.32 16.65 -7.49
CA GLU A 132 -8.18 18.09 -7.21
C GLU A 132 -8.87 18.49 -5.91
N GLU A 133 -10.10 17.97 -5.69
CA GLU A 133 -10.86 18.21 -4.46
C GLU A 133 -10.10 17.65 -3.23
N ALA A 134 -9.63 16.39 -3.30
CA ALA A 134 -8.89 15.76 -2.21
C ALA A 134 -7.58 16.51 -1.90
N LEU A 135 -6.78 16.86 -2.92
CA LEU A 135 -5.52 17.57 -2.74
C LEU A 135 -5.71 18.99 -2.21
N THR A 136 -6.76 19.70 -2.67
CA THR A 136 -7.11 21.03 -2.17
C THR A 136 -7.45 20.97 -0.69
N ALA A 137 -8.27 20.01 -0.26
CA ALA A 137 -8.65 19.84 1.14
C ALA A 137 -7.45 19.43 2.02
N LEU A 138 -6.45 18.77 1.46
CA LEU A 138 -5.19 18.41 2.14
C LEU A 138 -4.13 19.51 2.08
N GLU A 139 -4.37 20.61 1.36
CA GLU A 139 -3.36 21.63 1.05
C GLU A 139 -2.08 20.98 0.48
N ALA A 140 -2.24 20.05 -0.46
CA ALA A 140 -1.16 19.28 -1.07
C ALA A 140 -1.13 19.50 -2.59
N GLU A 141 0.07 19.39 -3.17
CA GLU A 141 0.24 19.58 -4.61
C GLU A 141 0.06 18.28 -5.40
N ARG A 142 0.47 17.16 -4.85
CA ARG A 142 0.47 15.90 -5.60
C ARG A 142 0.31 14.67 -4.71
N ILE A 143 -0.18 13.60 -5.35
CA ILE A 143 -0.24 12.26 -4.79
C ILE A 143 0.78 11.36 -5.48
N VAL A 144 1.45 10.50 -4.71
CA VAL A 144 2.37 9.46 -5.18
C VAL A 144 1.80 8.10 -4.76
N MET A 145 1.56 7.21 -5.72
CA MET A 145 0.86 5.96 -5.48
C MET A 145 1.44 4.77 -6.25
N GLY A 146 1.26 3.57 -5.71
CA GLY A 146 1.59 2.29 -6.30
C GLY A 146 0.34 1.54 -6.82
N HIS A 147 0.19 0.28 -6.42
CA HIS A 147 -0.98 -0.58 -6.58
C HIS A 147 -1.37 -0.99 -8.01
N THR A 148 -1.14 -0.16 -9.00
CA THR A 148 -1.44 -0.45 -10.41
C THR A 148 -0.15 -0.39 -11.21
N ILE A 149 0.28 -1.54 -11.71
CA ILE A 149 1.51 -1.66 -12.50
C ILE A 149 1.43 -0.76 -13.73
N GLN A 150 2.48 0.03 -13.95
CA GLN A 150 2.69 0.89 -15.09
C GLN A 150 3.71 0.22 -16.01
N GLU A 151 3.26 -0.40 -17.10
CA GLU A 151 4.12 -1.15 -18.02
C GLU A 151 5.13 -0.26 -18.77
N SER A 152 4.84 1.04 -18.88
CA SER A 152 5.71 2.02 -19.56
C SER A 152 6.67 2.76 -18.63
N GLY A 153 6.84 2.29 -17.40
CA GLY A 153 7.63 2.97 -16.38
C GLY A 153 6.81 3.94 -15.51
N ILE A 154 7.49 4.70 -14.63
CA ILE A 154 6.84 5.71 -13.80
C ILE A 154 6.17 6.76 -14.68
N THR A 155 4.89 6.99 -14.44
CA THR A 155 4.06 7.93 -15.22
C THR A 155 3.35 8.92 -14.34
N SER A 156 2.89 10.03 -14.93
CA SER A 156 2.01 10.98 -14.25
C SER A 156 0.69 11.15 -14.99
N ALA A 157 -0.34 11.54 -14.24
CA ALA A 157 -1.65 11.88 -14.75
C ALA A 157 -2.17 13.17 -14.11
N CYS A 158 -3.34 13.65 -14.52
CA CYS A 158 -4.01 14.81 -13.93
C CYS A 158 -3.10 16.05 -13.85
N GLY A 159 -2.38 16.38 -14.94
CA GLY A 159 -1.46 17.50 -14.98
C GLY A 159 -0.26 17.37 -14.03
N ALA A 160 0.29 16.17 -13.90
CA ALA A 160 1.37 15.79 -12.98
C ALA A 160 1.01 15.92 -11.48
N ARG A 161 -0.27 15.90 -11.14
CA ARG A 161 -0.73 15.84 -9.76
C ARG A 161 -0.88 14.41 -9.23
N ALA A 162 -0.98 13.39 -10.10
CA ALA A 162 -0.98 11.97 -9.77
C ALA A 162 0.28 11.31 -10.33
N TRP A 163 1.18 10.84 -9.46
CA TRP A 163 2.37 10.09 -9.83
C TRP A 163 2.18 8.61 -9.55
N ARG A 164 2.29 7.78 -10.59
CA ARG A 164 2.06 6.33 -10.58
C ARG A 164 3.40 5.63 -10.65
N ILE A 165 3.85 5.09 -9.50
CA ILE A 165 5.24 4.62 -9.34
C ILE A 165 5.39 3.10 -9.26
N ASP A 166 4.31 2.33 -9.40
CA ASP A 166 4.40 0.88 -9.44
C ASP A 166 4.87 0.41 -10.81
N VAL A 167 6.14 0.14 -10.93
CA VAL A 167 6.77 -0.34 -12.16
C VAL A 167 7.05 -1.85 -12.13
N ALA A 168 6.43 -2.58 -11.21
CA ALA A 168 6.63 -4.03 -11.06
C ALA A 168 8.12 -4.42 -10.88
N MET A 169 8.86 -3.64 -10.10
CA MET A 169 10.32 -3.74 -9.92
C MET A 169 10.79 -5.08 -9.33
N ALA A 170 9.90 -5.80 -8.63
CA ALA A 170 10.25 -7.10 -8.06
C ALA A 170 10.60 -8.12 -9.15
N ALA A 171 11.60 -8.95 -8.89
CA ALA A 171 12.07 -9.99 -9.83
C ALA A 171 10.96 -10.89 -10.37
N TYR A 172 9.91 -11.12 -9.57
CA TYR A 172 8.72 -11.89 -9.97
C TYR A 172 7.97 -11.27 -11.16
N TYR A 173 7.87 -9.93 -11.19
CA TYR A 173 7.18 -9.20 -12.25
C TYR A 173 8.10 -8.79 -13.39
N GLY A 174 9.41 -8.61 -13.13
CA GLY A 174 10.43 -8.32 -14.13
C GLY A 174 10.35 -6.91 -14.72
N GLY A 175 9.77 -5.96 -14.01
CA GLY A 175 9.70 -4.56 -14.43
C GLY A 175 11.03 -3.82 -14.30
N SER A 176 11.08 -2.61 -14.83
CA SER A 176 12.25 -1.73 -14.80
C SER A 176 12.57 -1.25 -13.38
N VAL A 177 13.84 -0.95 -13.13
CA VAL A 177 14.27 -0.28 -11.89
C VAL A 177 14.18 1.23 -12.11
N GLU A 178 13.16 1.82 -11.55
CA GLU A 178 12.88 3.25 -11.64
C GLU A 178 12.55 3.84 -10.28
N VAL A 179 12.98 5.08 -10.03
CA VAL A 179 12.74 5.80 -8.78
C VAL A 179 12.23 7.19 -9.09
N LEU A 180 11.16 7.61 -8.40
CA LEU A 180 10.71 9.00 -8.42
C LEU A 180 11.52 9.81 -7.41
N GLU A 181 12.25 10.81 -7.88
CA GLU A 181 12.94 11.78 -7.04
C GLU A 181 12.14 13.07 -6.97
N ILE A 182 11.92 13.56 -5.76
CA ILE A 182 11.23 14.84 -5.50
C ILE A 182 12.18 15.72 -4.67
N VAL A 183 12.54 16.86 -5.20
CA VAL A 183 13.41 17.85 -4.52
C VAL A 183 12.76 19.23 -4.65
N GLY A 184 12.16 19.72 -3.58
CA GLY A 184 11.29 20.89 -3.63
C GLY A 184 10.18 20.68 -4.67
N ASP A 185 10.00 21.59 -5.60
CA ASP A 185 8.97 21.52 -6.65
C ASP A 185 9.40 20.63 -7.84
N SER A 186 10.67 20.23 -7.89
CA SER A 186 11.22 19.43 -9.00
C SER A 186 10.89 17.95 -8.80
N VAL A 187 10.30 17.34 -9.81
CA VAL A 187 10.01 15.91 -9.85
C VAL A 187 10.66 15.30 -11.08
N ARG A 188 11.44 14.24 -10.89
CA ARG A 188 12.08 13.51 -11.99
C ARG A 188 12.11 12.01 -11.76
N VAL A 189 12.08 11.25 -12.85
CA VAL A 189 12.25 9.81 -12.83
C VAL A 189 13.73 9.49 -13.03
N LEU A 190 14.28 8.70 -12.13
CA LEU A 190 15.62 8.13 -12.23
C LEU A 190 15.47 6.69 -12.72
N ILE A 191 16.17 6.36 -13.80
CA ILE A 191 16.14 5.02 -14.41
C ILE A 191 17.54 4.44 -14.33
N GLU A 192 17.63 3.17 -13.93
CA GLU A 192 18.92 2.47 -13.95
C GLU A 192 19.44 2.40 -15.39
N ALA A 193 20.64 2.92 -15.62
CA ALA A 193 21.31 2.74 -16.90
C ALA A 193 21.66 1.26 -17.06
N HIS A 194 20.99 0.54 -17.96
CA HIS A 194 21.44 -0.79 -18.35
C HIS A 194 22.89 -0.65 -18.85
N PRO A 195 23.86 -1.39 -18.28
CA PRO A 195 25.18 -1.46 -18.88
C PRO A 195 24.98 -2.00 -20.30
N SER A 196 25.24 -1.15 -21.29
CA SER A 196 25.24 -1.56 -22.69
C SER A 196 26.19 -2.75 -22.78
N GLY A 197 25.64 -3.94 -22.95
CA GLY A 197 26.43 -5.16 -23.14
C GLY A 197 27.32 -4.98 -24.37
N ASN A 198 28.61 -5.08 -24.12
CA ASN A 198 29.62 -5.32 -25.17
C ASN A 198 29.59 -6.79 -25.56
#